data_7f57f63b97d8721baec9cd026605f1ba
#
_entry.id   7f57f63b97d8721baec9cd026605f1ba
#
_cell.length_a   1.000
_cell.length_b   1.000
_cell.length_c   1.000
_cell.angle_alpha   90.00
_cell.angle_beta   90.00
_cell.angle_gamma   90.00
#
_symmetry.space_group_name_H-M   'P 1'
#
loop_
_entity.id
_entity.type
_entity.pdbx_description
1 polymer ?
#
loop_
_entity_poly.entity_id
_entity_poly.type
_entity_poly.pdbx_seq_one_letter_code
_entity_poly.pdbx_strand_id
1 'polypeptide(L)'
;MGSTLTTYAALLKERYLDSKVVEELTYPENTLLAMLDKKGDQGMVGDTLPVPVFYGNPQGLSSGFSTAQTNATNTKSFAWAVTAGDYHGVVHIGDKVLEASRTNQGAFLENKRVEIDGLYEQAGDNLSVYLWGNGGQALGQVGDIASNVLTLVKPEQAANFELDMELVFSANDGSDAAHTLRTGNTTVDAINRATGTVTITAGDITGEAVGDYLFRQGDFFGDQAVVVIKGVQAFITATDSPMALWGIAAATRANDPQRFAGCRVDSNTLLGKTYEERIKILLAQMT
;
A
#
# COMPACT_ATOMS: atom_id res chain seq x y z
N MET A 1 27.40 6.87 -30.50
CA MET A 1 26.40 7.26 -29.50
C MET A 1 26.20 6.06 -28.56
N GLY A 2 26.67 6.15 -27.33
CA GLY A 2 26.46 5.07 -26.35
C GLY A 2 25.00 5.04 -25.92
N SER A 3 24.41 3.87 -25.93
CA SER A 3 23.07 3.65 -25.41
C SER A 3 23.06 4.02 -23.92
N THR A 4 22.22 4.98 -23.54
CA THR A 4 22.06 5.44 -22.18
C THR A 4 21.24 4.42 -21.37
N LEU A 5 21.46 4.36 -20.05
CA LEU A 5 20.76 3.47 -19.11
C LEU A 5 19.22 3.56 -19.27
N THR A 6 18.72 4.72 -19.66
CA THR A 6 17.28 4.99 -19.93
C THR A 6 16.74 4.17 -21.11
N THR A 7 17.57 3.92 -22.14
CA THR A 7 17.15 3.11 -23.31
C THR A 7 17.13 1.63 -22.97
N TYR A 8 18.01 1.17 -22.08
CA TYR A 8 18.00 -0.19 -21.56
C TYR A 8 16.84 -0.44 -20.60
N ALA A 9 16.49 0.54 -19.78
CA ALA A 9 15.35 0.45 -18.88
C ALA A 9 14.02 0.30 -19.65
N ALA A 10 13.86 1.00 -20.77
CA ALA A 10 12.69 0.85 -21.64
C ALA A 10 12.60 -0.55 -22.30
N LEU A 11 13.75 -1.08 -22.75
CA LEU A 11 13.83 -2.44 -23.32
C LEU A 11 13.63 -3.54 -22.28
N LEU A 12 14.07 -3.32 -21.04
CA LEU A 12 13.83 -4.22 -19.92
C LEU A 12 12.36 -4.15 -19.50
N LYS A 13 11.76 -2.96 -19.47
CA LYS A 13 10.34 -2.77 -19.18
C LYS A 13 9.44 -3.56 -20.14
N GLU A 14 9.75 -3.60 -21.42
CA GLU A 14 9.00 -4.40 -22.40
C GLU A 14 9.15 -5.93 -22.22
N ARG A 15 10.29 -6.38 -21.71
CA ARG A 15 10.59 -7.82 -21.54
C ARG A 15 10.10 -8.39 -20.19
N TYR A 16 9.97 -7.56 -19.16
CA TYR A 16 9.49 -7.95 -17.82
C TYR A 16 8.00 -7.70 -17.62
N LEU A 17 7.33 -7.09 -18.60
CA LEU A 17 5.86 -6.99 -18.68
C LEU A 17 5.19 -8.27 -19.20
N ASP A 18 5.87 -9.41 -19.18
CA ASP A 18 5.18 -10.68 -19.28
C ASP A 18 4.46 -10.92 -17.96
N SER A 19 3.23 -10.40 -17.90
CA SER A 19 2.33 -10.43 -16.73
C SER A 19 2.20 -11.84 -16.12
N LYS A 20 2.40 -12.88 -16.90
CA LYS A 20 2.37 -14.27 -16.47
C LYS A 20 3.47 -14.62 -15.46
N VAL A 21 4.69 -14.14 -15.63
CA VAL A 21 5.82 -14.49 -14.74
C VAL A 21 5.64 -13.83 -13.38
N VAL A 22 5.23 -12.57 -13.34
CA VAL A 22 4.93 -11.86 -12.08
C VAL A 22 3.71 -12.47 -11.40
N GLU A 23 2.69 -12.85 -12.16
CA GLU A 23 1.50 -13.51 -11.65
C GLU A 23 1.83 -14.88 -11.03
N GLU A 24 2.67 -15.69 -11.68
CA GLU A 24 2.99 -17.03 -11.25
C GLU A 24 3.83 -17.06 -9.96
N LEU A 25 4.65 -16.03 -9.72
CA LEU A 25 5.52 -15.93 -8.56
C LEU A 25 4.88 -15.22 -7.36
N THR A 26 4.03 -14.21 -7.58
CA THR A 26 3.47 -13.39 -6.50
C THR A 26 2.08 -13.82 -6.04
N TYR A 27 1.29 -14.46 -6.91
CA TYR A 27 -0.13 -14.75 -6.62
C TYR A 27 -0.38 -15.96 -5.72
N PRO A 28 0.39 -17.06 -5.78
CA PRO A 28 0.10 -18.23 -4.94
C PRO A 28 0.27 -17.96 -3.45
N GLU A 29 1.13 -17.02 -3.08
CA GLU A 29 1.44 -16.72 -1.69
C GLU A 29 0.49 -15.68 -1.07
N ASN A 30 -0.15 -14.85 -1.89
CA ASN A 30 -1.08 -13.82 -1.42
C ASN A 30 -2.53 -14.19 -1.69
N THR A 31 -3.19 -14.77 -0.69
CA THR A 31 -4.59 -15.22 -0.77
C THR A 31 -5.56 -14.11 -1.15
N LEU A 32 -5.36 -12.88 -0.66
CA LEU A 32 -6.21 -11.74 -0.98
C LEU A 32 -6.07 -11.35 -2.45
N LEU A 33 -4.84 -11.30 -2.96
CA LEU A 33 -4.57 -10.97 -4.35
C LEU A 33 -5.16 -12.01 -5.32
N ALA A 34 -5.14 -13.28 -4.92
CA ALA A 34 -5.76 -14.38 -5.68
C ALA A 34 -7.30 -14.29 -5.71
N MET A 35 -7.92 -13.67 -4.70
CA MET A 35 -9.37 -13.49 -4.62
C MET A 35 -9.88 -12.26 -5.38
N LEU A 36 -9.02 -11.30 -5.69
CA LEU A 36 -9.42 -10.07 -6.39
C LEU A 36 -9.56 -10.32 -7.89
N ASP A 37 -10.69 -9.88 -8.44
CA ASP A 37 -10.90 -9.86 -9.89
C ASP A 37 -9.96 -8.84 -10.55
N LYS A 38 -9.14 -9.33 -11.46
CA LYS A 38 -8.24 -8.50 -12.25
C LYS A 38 -8.98 -7.92 -13.43
N LYS A 39 -8.97 -6.60 -13.54
CA LYS A 39 -9.41 -5.91 -14.76
C LYS A 39 -8.17 -5.54 -15.56
N GLY A 40 -8.09 -6.02 -16.80
CA GLY A 40 -7.05 -5.57 -17.73
C GLY A 40 -7.13 -4.05 -17.96
N ASP A 41 -6.04 -3.49 -18.38
CA ASP A 41 -5.81 -2.06 -18.67
C ASP A 41 -6.58 -1.51 -19.89
N GLN A 42 -7.59 -2.22 -20.39
CA GLN A 42 -8.46 -1.78 -21.46
C GLN A 42 -9.26 -0.55 -21.01
N GLY A 43 -8.79 0.63 -21.39
CA GLY A 43 -9.43 1.91 -21.08
C GLY A 43 -8.54 2.90 -20.33
N MET A 44 -7.26 2.58 -20.09
CA MET A 44 -6.31 3.57 -19.58
C MET A 44 -6.10 4.70 -20.60
N VAL A 45 -6.22 5.92 -20.12
CA VAL A 45 -5.92 7.13 -20.88
C VAL A 45 -4.66 7.74 -20.30
N GLY A 46 -3.52 7.46 -20.93
CA GLY A 46 -2.22 7.78 -20.34
C GLY A 46 -1.94 6.92 -19.10
N ASP A 47 -1.55 7.53 -17.99
CA ASP A 47 -1.25 6.84 -16.72
C ASP A 47 -2.48 6.66 -15.83
N THR A 48 -3.68 7.02 -16.27
CA THR A 48 -4.88 7.07 -15.44
C THR A 48 -6.01 6.26 -16.05
N LEU A 49 -6.64 5.41 -15.23
CA LEU A 49 -7.87 4.70 -15.57
C LEU A 49 -9.04 5.43 -14.92
N PRO A 50 -9.91 6.15 -15.68
CA PRO A 50 -11.11 6.77 -15.13
C PRO A 50 -12.21 5.74 -14.95
N VAL A 51 -12.63 5.50 -13.69
CA VAL A 51 -13.75 4.62 -13.36
C VAL A 51 -14.95 5.48 -12.95
N PRO A 52 -16.00 5.59 -13.78
CA PRO A 52 -17.17 6.40 -13.45
C PRO A 52 -18.01 5.75 -12.34
N VAL A 53 -18.38 6.54 -11.34
CA VAL A 53 -19.23 6.14 -10.22
C VAL A 53 -20.43 7.06 -10.12
N PHE A 54 -21.63 6.50 -10.09
CA PHE A 54 -22.89 7.21 -9.89
C PHE A 54 -23.33 7.02 -8.44
N TYR A 55 -23.60 8.11 -7.71
CA TYR A 55 -23.91 8.04 -6.29
C TYR A 55 -25.17 8.80 -5.84
N GLY A 56 -25.80 9.56 -6.69
CA GLY A 56 -27.00 10.31 -6.36
C GLY A 56 -28.02 10.25 -7.48
N ASN A 57 -29.27 9.95 -7.14
CA ASN A 57 -30.37 9.97 -8.07
C ASN A 57 -31.02 11.37 -8.11
N PRO A 58 -31.67 11.76 -9.23
CA PRO A 58 -32.48 12.98 -9.30
C PRO A 58 -33.58 12.99 -8.23
N GLN A 59 -33.79 14.15 -7.59
CA GLN A 59 -34.74 14.29 -6.48
C GLN A 59 -36.01 15.09 -6.87
N GLY A 60 -36.32 15.20 -8.13
CA GLY A 60 -37.48 15.97 -8.64
C GLY A 60 -38.84 15.27 -8.47
N LEU A 61 -39.08 14.54 -7.38
CA LEU A 61 -40.33 13.83 -7.15
C LEU A 61 -41.23 14.59 -6.14
N SER A 62 -42.48 14.85 -6.51
CA SER A 62 -43.52 15.44 -5.64
C SER A 62 -44.89 15.14 -6.21
N SER A 63 -45.92 15.17 -5.36
CA SER A 63 -47.33 15.16 -5.78
C SER A 63 -47.78 16.44 -6.50
N GLY A 64 -47.07 17.55 -6.29
CA GLY A 64 -47.26 18.83 -6.92
C GLY A 64 -46.23 19.11 -8.01
N PHE A 65 -46.63 19.42 -9.24
CA PHE A 65 -45.73 19.68 -10.36
C PHE A 65 -44.74 20.82 -10.08
N SER A 66 -45.24 21.95 -9.54
CA SER A 66 -44.36 23.10 -9.21
C SER A 66 -43.30 22.76 -8.18
N THR A 67 -43.66 21.94 -7.18
CA THR A 67 -42.71 21.46 -6.15
C THR A 67 -41.70 20.49 -6.73
N ALA A 68 -42.15 19.57 -7.59
CA ALA A 68 -41.26 18.65 -8.28
C ALA A 68 -40.24 19.39 -9.16
N GLN A 69 -40.66 20.43 -9.85
CA GLN A 69 -39.81 21.27 -10.69
C GLN A 69 -38.75 22.04 -9.84
N THR A 70 -39.17 22.58 -8.69
CA THR A 70 -38.26 23.30 -7.77
C THR A 70 -37.26 22.37 -7.15
N ASN A 71 -37.61 21.13 -6.82
CA ASN A 71 -36.76 20.13 -6.20
C ASN A 71 -35.93 19.32 -7.22
N ALA A 72 -36.06 19.61 -8.53
CA ALA A 72 -35.34 18.87 -9.54
C ALA A 72 -33.82 19.00 -9.37
N THR A 73 -33.14 17.88 -9.19
CA THR A 73 -31.68 17.78 -9.15
C THR A 73 -31.21 16.82 -10.22
N ASN A 74 -29.95 17.00 -10.64
CA ASN A 74 -29.32 16.08 -11.58
C ASN A 74 -28.73 14.87 -10.87
N THR A 75 -28.54 13.79 -11.61
CA THR A 75 -27.74 12.63 -11.16
C THR A 75 -26.35 13.10 -10.78
N LYS A 76 -25.89 12.69 -9.59
CA LYS A 76 -24.52 12.96 -9.13
C LYS A 76 -23.60 11.83 -9.54
N SER A 77 -22.51 12.20 -10.18
CA SER A 77 -21.47 11.25 -10.61
C SER A 77 -20.10 11.86 -10.44
N PHE A 78 -19.11 11.03 -10.27
CA PHE A 78 -17.69 11.38 -10.38
C PHE A 78 -16.93 10.22 -11.02
N ALA A 79 -15.66 10.41 -11.36
CA ALA A 79 -14.79 9.35 -11.83
C ALA A 79 -13.65 9.15 -10.83
N TRP A 80 -13.38 7.93 -10.45
CA TRP A 80 -12.12 7.57 -9.81
C TRP A 80 -11.01 7.64 -10.83
N ALA A 81 -9.99 8.40 -10.54
CA ALA A 81 -8.78 8.50 -11.35
C ALA A 81 -7.73 7.52 -10.79
N VAL A 82 -7.82 6.25 -11.18
CA VAL A 82 -6.88 5.22 -10.74
C VAL A 82 -5.57 5.41 -11.50
N THR A 83 -4.49 5.73 -10.80
CA THR A 83 -3.15 5.84 -11.37
C THR A 83 -2.38 4.54 -11.21
N ALA A 84 -1.58 4.17 -12.20
CA ALA A 84 -0.66 3.04 -12.10
C ALA A 84 0.49 3.38 -11.15
N GLY A 85 0.87 2.43 -10.31
CA GLY A 85 2.08 2.51 -9.48
C GLY A 85 3.23 1.74 -10.11
N ASP A 86 4.44 2.26 -10.03
CA ASP A 86 5.66 1.57 -10.44
C ASP A 86 6.39 1.07 -9.17
N TYR A 87 6.87 -0.18 -9.22
CA TYR A 87 7.72 -0.75 -8.17
C TYR A 87 8.98 -1.33 -8.79
N HIS A 88 10.15 -0.86 -8.36
CA HIS A 88 11.43 -1.23 -8.94
C HIS A 88 12.24 -2.08 -7.98
N GLY A 89 12.74 -3.22 -8.46
CA GLY A 89 13.69 -4.06 -7.75
C GLY A 89 15.04 -4.08 -8.47
N VAL A 90 16.14 -3.99 -7.70
CA VAL A 90 17.49 -4.03 -8.23
C VAL A 90 18.28 -5.12 -7.54
N VAL A 91 18.89 -6.02 -8.32
CA VAL A 91 19.81 -7.05 -7.84
C VAL A 91 21.24 -6.62 -8.13
N HIS A 92 22.08 -6.63 -7.11
CA HIS A 92 23.51 -6.33 -7.24
C HIS A 92 24.35 -7.60 -7.07
N ILE A 93 25.08 -7.99 -8.12
CA ILE A 93 25.99 -9.14 -8.09
C ILE A 93 27.43 -8.60 -8.07
N GLY A 94 28.17 -8.88 -7.00
CA GLY A 94 29.52 -8.38 -6.82
C GLY A 94 30.50 -8.94 -7.87
N ASP A 95 31.44 -8.09 -8.35
CA ASP A 95 32.42 -8.43 -9.37
C ASP A 95 33.30 -9.66 -8.98
N LYS A 96 33.60 -9.84 -7.71
CA LYS A 96 34.38 -10.99 -7.22
C LYS A 96 33.64 -12.31 -7.38
N VAL A 97 32.30 -12.30 -7.24
CA VAL A 97 31.45 -13.47 -7.46
C VAL A 97 31.39 -13.77 -8.95
N LEU A 98 31.34 -12.73 -9.77
CA LEU A 98 31.38 -12.84 -11.23
C LEU A 98 32.71 -13.45 -11.70
N GLU A 99 33.83 -13.05 -11.12
CA GLU A 99 35.16 -13.55 -11.48
C GLU A 99 35.39 -14.99 -10.97
N ALA A 100 34.95 -15.32 -9.77
CA ALA A 100 35.03 -16.67 -9.23
C ALA A 100 34.14 -17.68 -10.02
N SER A 101 33.06 -17.21 -10.61
CA SER A 101 32.15 -18.04 -11.41
C SER A 101 32.58 -18.21 -12.88
N ARG A 102 33.62 -17.51 -13.34
CA ARG A 102 34.15 -17.63 -14.72
C ARG A 102 34.59 -19.04 -15.06
N THR A 103 35.09 -19.77 -14.08
CA THR A 103 35.52 -21.17 -14.23
C THR A 103 34.40 -22.19 -14.00
N ASN A 104 33.29 -21.76 -13.42
CA ASN A 104 32.14 -22.64 -13.14
C ASN A 104 30.81 -21.95 -13.48
N GLN A 105 30.42 -22.11 -14.74
CA GLN A 105 29.22 -21.50 -15.30
C GLN A 105 27.92 -21.91 -14.59
N GLY A 106 27.87 -23.10 -13.98
CA GLY A 106 26.75 -23.59 -13.19
C GLY A 106 26.56 -22.81 -11.89
N ALA A 107 27.63 -22.53 -11.15
CA ALA A 107 27.58 -21.76 -9.91
C ALA A 107 27.15 -20.30 -10.11
N PHE A 108 27.52 -19.71 -11.24
CA PHE A 108 27.09 -18.35 -11.60
C PHE A 108 25.58 -18.27 -11.88
N LEU A 109 25.07 -19.21 -12.65
CA LEU A 109 23.64 -19.26 -12.99
C LEU A 109 22.80 -19.53 -11.73
N GLU A 110 23.29 -20.38 -10.82
CA GLU A 110 22.62 -20.69 -9.57
C GLU A 110 22.59 -19.48 -8.63
N ASN A 111 23.71 -18.77 -8.41
CA ASN A 111 23.74 -17.56 -7.61
C ASN A 111 22.83 -16.45 -8.18
N LYS A 112 22.87 -16.24 -9.49
CA LYS A 112 21.99 -15.25 -10.14
C LYS A 112 20.52 -15.59 -9.95
N ARG A 113 20.17 -16.86 -10.01
CA ARG A 113 18.81 -17.33 -9.80
C ARG A 113 18.36 -17.09 -8.35
N VAL A 114 19.18 -17.45 -7.37
CA VAL A 114 18.88 -17.26 -5.95
C VAL A 114 18.63 -15.78 -5.63
N GLU A 115 19.46 -14.88 -6.14
CA GLU A 115 19.28 -13.43 -5.94
C GLU A 115 17.99 -12.90 -6.58
N ILE A 116 17.67 -13.37 -7.78
CA ILE A 116 16.45 -12.95 -8.48
C ILE A 116 15.21 -13.52 -7.78
N ASP A 117 15.22 -14.79 -7.43
CA ASP A 117 14.12 -15.46 -6.74
C ASP A 117 13.87 -14.80 -5.37
N GLY A 118 14.95 -14.46 -4.62
CA GLY A 118 14.87 -13.71 -3.36
C GLY A 118 14.27 -12.31 -3.52
N LEU A 119 14.59 -11.61 -4.62
CA LEU A 119 13.98 -10.31 -4.91
C LEU A 119 12.47 -10.44 -5.18
N TYR A 120 12.03 -11.47 -5.89
CA TYR A 120 10.61 -11.71 -6.14
C TYR A 120 9.85 -12.07 -4.86
N GLU A 121 10.43 -12.92 -4.01
CA GLU A 121 9.87 -13.27 -2.71
C GLU A 121 9.68 -11.99 -1.86
N GLN A 122 10.72 -11.18 -1.74
CA GLN A 122 10.66 -9.91 -1.01
C GLN A 122 9.62 -8.93 -1.60
N ALA A 123 9.49 -8.86 -2.92
CA ALA A 123 8.45 -8.04 -3.56
C ALA A 123 7.05 -8.55 -3.25
N GLY A 124 6.85 -9.87 -3.21
CA GLY A 124 5.61 -10.51 -2.82
C GLY A 124 5.21 -10.20 -1.38
N ASP A 125 6.17 -10.29 -0.44
CA ASP A 125 5.96 -9.97 0.97
C ASP A 125 5.59 -8.50 1.17
N ASN A 126 6.30 -7.58 0.54
CA ASN A 126 5.97 -6.16 0.58
C ASN A 126 4.57 -5.88 0.02
N LEU A 127 4.25 -6.47 -1.12
CA LEU A 127 2.94 -6.33 -1.74
C LEU A 127 1.83 -6.86 -0.82
N SER A 128 2.09 -7.95 -0.10
CA SER A 128 1.16 -8.50 0.89
C SER A 128 0.88 -7.53 2.02
N VAL A 129 1.92 -6.87 2.56
CA VAL A 129 1.76 -5.85 3.62
C VAL A 129 1.01 -4.63 3.09
N TYR A 130 1.40 -4.11 1.93
CA TYR A 130 0.80 -2.90 1.35
C TYR A 130 -0.64 -3.10 0.91
N LEU A 131 -1.01 -4.31 0.49
CA LEU A 131 -2.38 -4.63 0.08
C LEU A 131 -3.38 -4.52 1.23
N TRP A 132 -2.96 -4.77 2.46
CA TRP A 132 -3.78 -4.56 3.65
C TRP A 132 -3.71 -3.12 4.19
N GLY A 133 -2.69 -2.35 3.79
CA GLY A 133 -2.41 -1.01 4.29
C GLY A 133 -3.38 0.06 3.79
N ASN A 134 -3.17 1.28 4.30
CA ASN A 134 -3.94 2.48 3.94
C ASN A 134 -3.42 3.21 2.69
N GLY A 135 -2.35 2.70 2.07
CA GLY A 135 -1.69 3.31 0.92
C GLY A 135 -0.56 4.28 1.28
N GLY A 136 -0.26 4.46 2.55
CA GLY A 136 0.92 5.21 3.02
C GLY A 136 2.18 4.36 3.07
N GLN A 137 2.04 3.03 2.95
CA GLN A 137 3.12 2.03 3.00
C GLN A 137 3.83 1.92 4.36
N ALA A 138 3.20 2.32 5.45
CA ALA A 138 3.75 2.13 6.78
C ALA A 138 3.85 0.62 7.13
N LEU A 139 5.04 0.19 7.58
CA LEU A 139 5.31 -1.19 8.02
C LEU A 139 4.86 -1.41 9.46
N GLY A 140 4.93 -0.38 10.29
CA GLY A 140 4.56 -0.43 11.69
C GLY A 140 4.60 0.94 12.36
N GLN A 141 4.18 0.99 13.62
CA GLN A 141 4.20 2.20 14.44
C GLN A 141 5.05 1.94 15.70
N VAL A 142 5.86 2.92 16.06
CA VAL A 142 6.73 2.89 17.25
C VAL A 142 5.91 3.13 18.51
N GLY A 143 5.91 2.17 19.41
CA GLY A 143 5.26 2.27 20.72
C GLY A 143 6.19 2.74 21.82
N ASP A 144 7.47 2.35 21.76
CA ASP A 144 8.52 2.77 22.71
C ASP A 144 9.89 2.75 22.05
N ILE A 145 10.80 3.59 22.54
CA ILE A 145 12.18 3.69 22.07
C ILE A 145 13.11 3.55 23.25
N ALA A 146 13.87 2.46 23.29
CA ALA A 146 14.89 2.21 24.30
C ALA A 146 16.28 2.13 23.64
N SER A 147 16.99 3.26 23.56
CA SER A 147 18.23 3.36 22.79
C SER A 147 17.99 2.98 21.31
N ASN A 148 18.60 1.90 20.82
CA ASN A 148 18.45 1.43 19.44
C ASN A 148 17.36 0.37 19.29
N VAL A 149 16.57 0.08 20.32
CA VAL A 149 15.51 -0.92 20.29
C VAL A 149 14.17 -0.20 20.22
N LEU A 150 13.46 -0.44 19.13
CA LEU A 150 12.11 0.05 18.89
C LEU A 150 11.11 -1.05 19.30
N THR A 151 10.19 -0.73 20.20
CA THR A 151 9.05 -1.60 20.48
C THR A 151 7.87 -1.14 19.67
N LEU A 152 7.25 -2.03 18.90
CA LEU A 152 6.12 -1.69 18.05
C LEU A 152 4.83 -1.62 18.87
N VAL A 153 3.91 -0.72 18.48
CA VAL A 153 2.56 -0.63 19.07
C VAL A 153 1.81 -1.96 18.94
N LYS A 154 2.02 -2.65 17.83
CA LYS A 154 1.44 -3.97 17.56
C LYS A 154 2.59 -4.95 17.32
N PRO A 155 2.82 -5.89 18.26
CA PRO A 155 3.92 -6.85 18.15
C PRO A 155 3.92 -7.67 16.85
N GLU A 156 2.73 -7.98 16.31
CA GLU A 156 2.59 -8.71 15.06
C GLU A 156 3.19 -7.99 13.85
N GLN A 157 3.32 -6.66 13.90
CA GLN A 157 3.93 -5.88 12.82
C GLN A 157 5.43 -6.15 12.67
N ALA A 158 6.08 -6.77 13.68
CA ALA A 158 7.48 -7.18 13.56
C ALA A 158 7.73 -8.21 12.43
N ALA A 159 6.67 -8.87 11.95
CA ALA A 159 6.74 -9.75 10.78
C ALA A 159 7.01 -8.99 9.46
N ASN A 160 6.72 -7.69 9.41
CA ASN A 160 6.89 -6.86 8.22
C ASN A 160 8.35 -6.40 8.00
N PHE A 161 9.24 -6.72 8.92
CA PHE A 161 10.63 -6.26 8.90
C PHE A 161 11.58 -7.41 8.58
N GLU A 162 12.62 -7.10 7.81
CA GLU A 162 13.71 -8.00 7.47
C GLU A 162 15.05 -7.39 7.89
N LEU A 163 16.07 -8.26 8.08
CA LEU A 163 17.44 -7.82 8.37
C LEU A 163 18.00 -7.00 7.20
N ASP A 164 18.86 -6.06 7.52
CA ASP A 164 19.50 -5.16 6.55
C ASP A 164 18.50 -4.25 5.79
N MET A 165 17.22 -4.21 6.19
CA MET A 165 16.22 -3.31 5.62
C MET A 165 16.52 -1.87 6.03
N GLU A 166 16.63 -0.96 5.06
CA GLU A 166 16.74 0.47 5.34
C GLU A 166 15.37 1.07 5.69
N LEU A 167 15.31 1.77 6.81
CA LEU A 167 14.11 2.37 7.35
C LEU A 167 14.20 3.88 7.43
N VAL A 168 13.04 4.52 7.26
CA VAL A 168 12.80 5.95 7.49
C VAL A 168 11.59 6.12 8.39
N PHE A 169 11.54 7.25 9.10
CA PHE A 169 10.49 7.55 10.08
C PHE A 169 9.66 8.76 9.66
N SER A 170 8.39 8.75 10.01
CA SER A 170 7.52 9.91 9.88
C SER A 170 6.54 9.96 11.05
N ALA A 171 6.18 11.17 11.47
CA ALA A 171 5.13 11.39 12.47
C ALA A 171 3.75 10.95 11.98
N ASN A 172 3.59 10.75 10.68
CA ASN A 172 2.32 10.42 10.04
C ASN A 172 2.42 9.08 9.30
N ASP A 173 1.28 8.43 9.12
CA ASP A 173 1.16 7.11 8.50
C ASP A 173 1.34 7.09 6.97
N GLY A 174 1.72 8.20 6.36
CA GLY A 174 1.97 8.32 4.92
C GLY A 174 0.71 8.32 4.05
N SER A 175 -0.47 8.25 4.64
CA SER A 175 -1.74 8.19 3.89
C SER A 175 -2.11 9.49 3.18
N ASP A 176 -1.57 10.61 3.64
CA ASP A 176 -1.77 11.96 3.09
C ASP A 176 -0.44 12.51 2.57
N ALA A 177 -0.46 13.17 1.41
CA ALA A 177 0.73 13.71 0.72
C ALA A 177 1.43 14.89 1.43
N ALA A 178 0.87 15.38 2.55
CA ALA A 178 1.38 16.57 3.26
C ALA A 178 2.47 16.27 4.30
N HIS A 179 3.02 15.07 4.33
CA HIS A 179 3.88 14.60 5.41
C HIS A 179 5.36 14.61 5.05
N THR A 180 6.19 14.83 6.05
CA THR A 180 7.64 14.85 5.94
C THR A 180 8.27 13.71 6.72
N LEU A 181 9.30 13.11 6.14
CA LEU A 181 10.16 12.17 6.84
C LEU A 181 10.99 12.86 7.92
N ARG A 182 11.37 12.12 8.95
CA ARG A 182 12.45 12.50 9.85
C ARG A 182 13.77 12.53 9.08
N THR A 183 14.73 13.27 9.60
CA THR A 183 16.05 13.37 8.95
C THR A 183 16.84 12.11 9.19
N GLY A 184 17.39 11.53 8.11
CA GLY A 184 18.23 10.32 8.14
C GLY A 184 17.46 9.03 7.86
N ASN A 185 18.22 7.96 7.78
CA ASN A 185 17.76 6.59 7.62
C ASN A 185 18.54 5.68 8.57
N THR A 186 18.03 4.50 8.82
CA THR A 186 18.70 3.49 9.64
C THR A 186 18.49 2.10 9.06
N THR A 187 19.29 1.15 9.48
CA THR A 187 19.22 -0.23 9.04
C THR A 187 18.75 -1.13 10.18
N VAL A 188 18.01 -2.16 9.87
CA VAL A 188 17.54 -3.18 10.82
C VAL A 188 18.67 -4.16 11.11
N ASP A 189 19.14 -4.20 12.38
CA ASP A 189 20.19 -5.11 12.83
C ASP A 189 19.65 -6.43 13.39
N ALA A 190 18.50 -6.37 14.11
CA ALA A 190 17.88 -7.55 14.70
C ALA A 190 16.37 -7.38 14.86
N ILE A 191 15.65 -8.50 14.81
CA ILE A 191 14.19 -8.53 14.95
C ILE A 191 13.81 -9.61 15.95
N ASN A 192 12.98 -9.26 16.92
CA ASN A 192 12.33 -10.22 17.79
C ASN A 192 10.82 -10.22 17.55
N ARG A 193 10.36 -11.16 16.73
CA ARG A 193 8.96 -11.28 16.35
C ARG A 193 8.03 -11.69 17.52
N ALA A 194 8.59 -12.31 18.58
CA ALA A 194 7.82 -12.70 19.75
C ALA A 194 7.46 -11.53 20.65
N THR A 195 8.37 -10.55 20.78
CA THR A 195 8.17 -9.36 21.62
C THR A 195 7.74 -8.14 20.82
N GLY A 196 7.78 -8.19 19.49
CA GLY A 196 7.47 -7.06 18.64
C GLY A 196 8.53 -5.97 18.69
N THR A 197 9.81 -6.35 18.82
CA THR A 197 10.92 -5.39 18.90
C THR A 197 11.80 -5.47 17.66
N VAL A 198 12.23 -4.30 17.18
CA VAL A 198 13.17 -4.12 16.08
C VAL A 198 14.37 -3.35 16.58
N THR A 199 15.57 -3.92 16.47
CA THR A 199 16.82 -3.24 16.80
C THR A 199 17.36 -2.60 15.54
N ILE A 200 17.74 -1.33 15.64
CA ILE A 200 18.25 -0.53 14.53
C ILE A 200 19.69 -0.12 14.77
N THR A 201 20.43 0.16 13.69
CA THR A 201 21.79 0.71 13.77
C THR A 201 21.75 2.11 14.39
N ALA A 202 22.67 2.38 15.31
CA ALA A 202 22.71 3.63 16.02
C ALA A 202 23.15 4.80 15.14
N GLY A 203 22.46 5.92 15.26
CA GLY A 203 23.08 7.22 15.06
C GLY A 203 22.67 8.03 13.83
N ASP A 204 21.85 7.50 12.91
CA ASP A 204 21.59 8.20 11.67
C ASP A 204 20.21 8.90 11.60
N ILE A 205 19.34 8.67 12.59
CA ILE A 205 18.02 9.31 12.66
C ILE A 205 18.03 10.41 13.70
N THR A 206 17.49 11.55 13.34
CA THR A 206 17.34 12.70 14.25
C THR A 206 15.87 13.04 14.40
N GLY A 207 15.40 13.05 15.66
CA GLY A 207 14.06 13.48 16.00
C GLY A 207 12.99 12.40 15.88
N GLU A 208 13.41 11.12 15.89
CA GLU A 208 12.48 10.00 16.08
C GLU A 208 11.72 10.13 17.39
N ALA A 209 10.46 9.77 17.38
CA ALA A 209 9.59 9.87 18.55
C ALA A 209 8.69 8.64 18.68
N VAL A 210 8.27 8.38 19.91
CA VAL A 210 7.19 7.44 20.19
C VAL A 210 5.94 7.89 19.44
N GLY A 211 5.32 6.97 18.74
CA GLY A 211 4.17 7.25 17.88
C GLY A 211 4.52 7.41 16.40
N ASP A 212 5.81 7.56 16.04
CA ASP A 212 6.23 7.62 14.64
C ASP A 212 5.94 6.32 13.90
N TYR A 213 5.72 6.43 12.61
CA TYR A 213 5.55 5.31 11.70
C TYR A 213 6.84 4.99 10.98
N LEU A 214 7.05 3.72 10.73
CA LEU A 214 8.21 3.14 10.08
C LEU A 214 7.88 2.81 8.64
N PHE A 215 8.76 3.20 7.73
CA PHE A 215 8.65 2.92 6.30
C PHE A 215 9.96 2.33 5.79
N ARG A 216 9.88 1.52 4.75
CA ARG A 216 11.04 1.20 3.95
C ARG A 216 11.53 2.47 3.24
N GLN A 217 12.82 2.67 3.18
CA GLN A 217 13.39 3.80 2.44
C GLN A 217 12.96 3.78 0.97
N GLY A 218 12.41 4.89 0.50
CA GLY A 218 11.90 5.06 -0.86
C GLY A 218 10.44 4.67 -1.08
N ASP A 219 9.78 4.02 -0.11
CA ASP A 219 8.38 3.60 -0.24
C ASP A 219 7.38 4.58 0.42
N PHE A 220 7.87 5.56 1.18
CA PHE A 220 7.01 6.57 1.80
C PHE A 220 6.30 7.43 0.75
N PHE A 221 4.98 7.49 0.81
CA PHE A 221 4.17 8.20 -0.20
C PHE A 221 4.48 9.70 -0.29
N GLY A 222 4.79 10.36 0.85
CA GLY A 222 5.13 11.78 0.87
C GLY A 222 6.43 12.13 0.13
N ASP A 223 7.32 11.15 -0.06
CA ASP A 223 8.61 11.30 -0.76
C ASP A 223 8.52 10.91 -2.25
N GLN A 224 7.57 10.09 -2.61
CA GLN A 224 7.38 9.59 -3.97
C GLN A 224 6.13 10.19 -4.62
N ALA A 225 6.23 10.53 -5.89
CA ALA A 225 5.10 11.06 -6.67
C ALA A 225 3.99 10.01 -6.91
N VAL A 226 4.31 8.73 -6.75
CA VAL A 226 3.43 7.62 -7.08
C VAL A 226 3.39 6.62 -5.93
N VAL A 227 2.18 6.25 -5.51
CA VAL A 227 1.94 5.21 -4.50
C VAL A 227 2.09 3.84 -5.15
N VAL A 228 2.82 2.93 -4.52
CA VAL A 228 2.98 1.54 -5.01
C VAL A 228 1.62 0.87 -5.14
N ILE A 229 0.80 0.91 -4.08
CA ILE A 229 -0.57 0.36 -4.08
C ILE A 229 -1.44 1.05 -3.02
N LYS A 230 -2.73 1.20 -3.31
CA LYS A 230 -3.75 1.55 -2.31
C LYS A 230 -4.39 0.26 -1.80
N GLY A 231 -4.11 -0.08 -0.55
CA GLY A 231 -4.61 -1.31 0.06
C GLY A 231 -6.04 -1.19 0.62
N VAL A 232 -6.51 -2.27 1.24
CA VAL A 232 -7.88 -2.39 1.76
C VAL A 232 -8.25 -1.27 2.73
N GLN A 233 -7.34 -0.84 3.60
CA GLN A 233 -7.61 0.25 4.56
C GLN A 233 -7.77 1.63 3.90
N ALA A 234 -7.31 1.82 2.66
CA ALA A 234 -7.60 3.05 1.92
C ALA A 234 -9.06 3.12 1.50
N PHE A 235 -9.67 1.97 1.21
CA PHE A 235 -11.09 1.86 0.85
C PHE A 235 -11.97 1.79 2.09
N ILE A 236 -11.65 0.90 3.02
CA ILE A 236 -12.37 0.69 4.27
C ILE A 236 -11.53 1.26 5.39
N THR A 237 -11.74 2.54 5.69
CA THR A 237 -10.92 3.27 6.68
C THR A 237 -11.15 2.76 8.10
N ALA A 238 -10.10 2.78 8.93
CA ALA A 238 -10.19 2.38 10.33
C ALA A 238 -10.98 3.38 11.19
N THR A 239 -11.20 4.59 10.71
CA THR A 239 -11.94 5.67 11.38
C THR A 239 -13.08 6.18 10.52
N ASP A 240 -14.03 6.93 11.10
CA ASP A 240 -15.12 7.57 10.37
C ASP A 240 -14.67 8.79 9.54
N SER A 241 -13.36 9.06 9.52
CA SER A 241 -12.75 10.11 8.72
C SER A 241 -11.98 9.51 7.55
N PRO A 242 -12.66 9.23 6.44
CA PRO A 242 -12.00 8.66 5.27
C PRO A 242 -11.07 9.70 4.64
N MET A 243 -9.92 9.24 4.17
CA MET A 243 -8.97 10.07 3.42
C MET A 243 -9.41 10.30 1.98
N ALA A 244 -8.79 11.26 1.30
CA ALA A 244 -8.95 11.41 -0.14
C ALA A 244 -8.48 10.14 -0.86
N LEU A 245 -9.22 9.70 -1.87
CA LEU A 245 -8.91 8.50 -2.64
C LEU A 245 -9.19 8.73 -4.12
N TRP A 246 -8.18 8.57 -4.96
CA TRP A 246 -8.27 8.63 -6.41
C TRP A 246 -9.07 9.83 -6.95
N GLY A 247 -8.76 11.02 -6.43
CA GLY A 247 -9.38 12.28 -6.86
C GLY A 247 -10.68 12.63 -6.14
N ILE A 248 -11.19 11.76 -5.23
CA ILE A 248 -12.32 12.09 -4.40
C ILE A 248 -11.83 12.70 -3.08
N ALA A 249 -12.29 13.88 -2.78
CA ALA A 249 -11.93 14.57 -1.54
C ALA A 249 -12.44 13.81 -0.30
N ALA A 250 -11.68 13.88 0.79
CA ALA A 250 -12.03 13.30 2.09
C ALA A 250 -13.42 13.73 2.57
N ALA A 251 -13.76 15.00 2.42
CA ALA A 251 -15.07 15.54 2.79
C ALA A 251 -16.23 14.91 1.99
N THR A 252 -16.02 14.63 0.71
CA THR A 252 -17.03 13.94 -0.12
C THR A 252 -17.24 12.50 0.35
N ARG A 253 -16.17 11.81 0.70
CA ARG A 253 -16.24 10.44 1.25
C ARG A 253 -16.90 10.42 2.63
N ALA A 254 -16.65 11.44 3.46
CA ALA A 254 -17.24 11.57 4.79
C ALA A 254 -18.75 11.88 4.76
N ASN A 255 -19.29 12.47 3.68
CA ASN A 255 -20.72 12.75 3.55
C ASN A 255 -21.59 11.49 3.41
N ASP A 256 -21.05 10.42 2.84
CA ASP A 256 -21.70 9.12 2.76
C ASP A 256 -20.65 8.00 2.91
N PRO A 257 -20.18 7.74 4.14
CA PRO A 257 -19.09 6.79 4.37
C PRO A 257 -19.43 5.39 3.89
N GLN A 258 -20.67 4.96 3.98
CA GLN A 258 -21.11 3.63 3.58
C GLN A 258 -20.95 3.39 2.08
N ARG A 259 -21.16 4.42 1.26
CA ARG A 259 -20.96 4.34 -0.19
C ARG A 259 -19.52 4.52 -0.62
N PHE A 260 -18.76 5.39 0.07
CA PHE A 260 -17.45 5.84 -0.40
C PHE A 260 -16.27 5.37 0.44
N ALA A 261 -16.52 4.87 1.66
CA ALA A 261 -15.49 4.39 2.56
C ALA A 261 -15.70 2.94 3.02
N GLY A 262 -16.68 2.24 2.41
CA GLY A 262 -17.04 0.86 2.76
C GLY A 262 -17.78 0.74 4.10
N CYS A 263 -18.43 -0.40 4.30
CA CYS A 263 -19.18 -0.68 5.53
C CYS A 263 -18.23 -1.18 6.62
N ARG A 264 -18.24 -0.51 7.75
CA ARG A 264 -17.43 -0.85 8.92
C ARG A 264 -18.31 -0.89 10.17
N VAL A 265 -18.10 -1.92 10.98
CA VAL A 265 -18.71 -2.02 12.30
C VAL A 265 -17.61 -2.06 13.35
N ASP A 266 -17.56 -1.04 14.20
CA ASP A 266 -16.67 -1.02 15.34
C ASP A 266 -17.19 -1.95 16.44
N SER A 267 -16.42 -2.98 16.78
CA SER A 267 -16.78 -3.94 17.81
C SER A 267 -16.90 -3.31 19.21
N ASN A 268 -16.20 -2.19 19.46
CA ASN A 268 -16.25 -1.48 20.73
C ASN A 268 -17.59 -0.76 20.94
N THR A 269 -18.21 -0.26 19.87
CA THR A 269 -19.54 0.38 19.95
C THR A 269 -20.66 -0.64 20.12
N LEU A 270 -20.37 -1.91 19.89
CA LEU A 270 -21.31 -3.02 20.00
C LEU A 270 -21.04 -3.91 21.22
N LEU A 271 -20.48 -3.35 22.29
CA LEU A 271 -20.26 -4.05 23.54
C LEU A 271 -21.61 -4.62 24.07
N GLY A 272 -21.60 -5.90 24.42
CA GLY A 272 -22.80 -6.62 24.86
C GLY A 272 -23.61 -7.29 23.77
N LYS A 273 -23.30 -7.07 22.47
CA LYS A 273 -23.93 -7.80 21.37
C LYS A 273 -23.15 -9.07 21.00
N THR A 274 -23.90 -10.11 20.63
CA THR A 274 -23.29 -11.36 20.14
C THR A 274 -22.62 -11.17 18.77
N TYR A 275 -21.73 -12.06 18.40
CA TYR A 275 -21.06 -12.05 17.10
C TYR A 275 -22.07 -12.08 15.93
N GLU A 276 -23.13 -12.86 16.07
CA GLU A 276 -24.22 -12.97 15.10
C GLU A 276 -24.98 -11.65 14.93
N GLU A 277 -25.29 -10.94 16.02
CA GLU A 277 -25.93 -9.62 15.97
C GLU A 277 -25.05 -8.57 15.29
N ARG A 278 -23.72 -8.63 15.52
CA ARG A 278 -22.75 -7.73 14.86
C ARG A 278 -22.72 -7.94 13.35
N ILE A 279 -22.74 -9.21 12.91
CA ILE A 279 -22.81 -9.55 11.48
C ILE A 279 -24.13 -9.07 10.88
N LYS A 280 -25.27 -9.24 11.56
CA LYS A 280 -26.58 -8.75 11.06
C LYS A 280 -26.61 -7.23 10.90
N ILE A 281 -26.00 -6.49 11.83
CA ILE A 281 -25.85 -5.03 11.71
C ILE A 281 -24.99 -4.66 10.50
N LEU A 282 -23.87 -5.33 10.30
CA LEU A 282 -23.01 -5.10 9.14
C LEU A 282 -23.76 -5.36 7.82
N LEU A 283 -24.43 -6.48 7.73
CA LEU A 283 -25.23 -6.83 6.54
C LEU A 283 -26.34 -5.81 6.27
N ALA A 284 -26.99 -5.29 7.33
CA ALA A 284 -28.02 -4.26 7.18
C ALA A 284 -27.46 -2.90 6.70
N GLN A 285 -26.17 -2.63 6.87
CA GLN A 285 -25.51 -1.44 6.35
C GLN A 285 -25.09 -1.59 4.87
N MET A 286 -25.00 -2.82 4.38
CA MET A 286 -24.60 -3.13 3.00
C MET A 286 -25.79 -3.12 2.01
N THR A 287 -27.02 -3.13 2.51
CA THR A 287 -28.27 -3.06 1.70
C THR A 287 -28.72 -1.63 1.52
#